data_da31faddd0b60d1c51d8634635ef1295
#
_entry.id   da31faddd0b60d1c51d8634635ef1295
#
_cell.length_a   1.000
_cell.length_b   1.000
_cell.length_c   1.000
_cell.angle_alpha   90.00
_cell.angle_beta   90.00
_cell.angle_gamma   90.00
#
_symmetry.space_group_name_H-M   'P 1'
#
loop_
_entity.id
_entity.type
_entity.pdbx_description
1 polymer ?
#
loop_
_entity_poly.entity_id
_entity_poly.type
_entity_poly.pdbx_seq_one_letter_code
_entity_poly.pdbx_strand_id
1 'polypeptide(L)'
;MAYRGTDNKGTIQTLTIGADGAMSNASYIQNEVHDDYAVSFNSFIHLSGNRYILAYRGQDNDGYVSVFDISTNGQTIELKAKYEYDTSNAAFNHIIKMTDSTALVVYEQLSHDSWIKTLKIAADGSITNPATREHDTGNSDYPSLIKINSKTYGLAYKGSNSYGRIQTFNIPPDGSSITEISNIVFTNNGEADFNKIVRVDDNTFAVFGSNYNTAGGSSTEKTVIETITIPWTGSSMALAAEYIVDATQHEPHGDILKLNESEYLIAYEGDDGDGYLELYTISADGGTITKKWVRKFDTANAIYNSLVRIDKNTVALMYTGADSDGFIKTFDITSSDAAAPAITWNKLNLDNNILTVGFNEKVFAANNGTGDLEKADFALSIQGGSAEMAS
;
A
#
# COMPACT_ATOMS: atom_id res chain seq x y z
N MET A 1 -11.27 5.91 4.06
CA MET A 1 -10.08 6.62 3.55
C MET A 1 -9.95 7.99 4.20
N ALA A 2 -8.71 8.51 4.29
CA ALA A 2 -8.43 9.86 4.78
C ALA A 2 -7.57 10.58 3.73
N TYR A 3 -7.90 11.82 3.40
CA TYR A 3 -7.23 12.57 2.34
C TYR A 3 -7.36 14.09 2.55
N ARG A 4 -6.61 14.85 1.77
CA ARG A 4 -6.76 16.31 1.68
C ARG A 4 -7.77 16.65 0.59
N GLY A 5 -8.89 17.27 1.00
CA GLY A 5 -9.94 17.70 0.09
C GLY A 5 -9.57 18.91 -0.78
N THR A 6 -10.47 19.29 -1.68
CA THR A 6 -10.27 20.40 -2.66
C THR A 6 -10.04 21.76 -2.02
N ASP A 7 -10.54 21.96 -0.79
CA ASP A 7 -10.33 23.17 0.03
C ASP A 7 -9.11 23.07 0.96
N ASN A 8 -8.24 22.07 0.73
CA ASN A 8 -7.10 21.67 1.53
C ASN A 8 -7.44 21.09 2.91
N LYS A 9 -8.70 20.99 3.28
CA LYS A 9 -9.12 20.44 4.59
C LYS A 9 -8.89 18.94 4.69
N GLY A 10 -8.65 18.49 5.91
CA GLY A 10 -8.57 17.06 6.21
C GLY A 10 -9.93 16.39 6.15
N THR A 11 -10.06 15.38 5.33
CA THR A 11 -11.33 14.69 5.09
C THR A 11 -11.21 13.19 5.33
N ILE A 12 -12.19 12.61 6.02
CA ILE A 12 -12.40 11.17 6.10
C ILE A 12 -13.68 10.82 5.33
N GLN A 13 -13.60 9.76 4.53
CA GLN A 13 -14.72 9.28 3.75
C GLN A 13 -14.87 7.77 3.89
N THR A 14 -16.10 7.31 4.00
CA THR A 14 -16.51 5.92 3.91
C THR A 14 -17.18 5.64 2.58
N LEU A 15 -16.96 4.44 2.07
CA LEU A 15 -17.55 3.99 0.81
C LEU A 15 -17.81 2.49 0.87
N THR A 16 -18.73 2.02 0.05
CA THR A 16 -18.94 0.59 -0.19
C THR A 16 -18.29 0.18 -1.51
N ILE A 17 -17.69 -1.01 -1.50
CA ILE A 17 -17.20 -1.68 -2.70
C ILE A 17 -18.01 -2.97 -2.83
N GLY A 18 -18.64 -3.19 -3.98
CA GLY A 18 -19.38 -4.42 -4.27
C GLY A 18 -18.47 -5.65 -4.19
N ALA A 19 -19.07 -6.82 -3.98
CA ALA A 19 -18.30 -8.08 -3.96
C ALA A 19 -17.64 -8.42 -5.31
N ASP A 20 -18.08 -7.78 -6.38
CA ASP A 20 -17.47 -7.81 -7.73
C ASP A 20 -16.44 -6.69 -7.95
N GLY A 21 -16.12 -5.92 -6.92
CA GLY A 21 -15.26 -4.75 -7.01
C GLY A 21 -15.94 -3.49 -7.56
N ALA A 22 -17.24 -3.57 -7.91
CA ALA A 22 -17.93 -2.42 -8.51
C ALA A 22 -18.05 -1.24 -7.55
N MET A 23 -17.82 -0.04 -8.07
CA MET A 23 -18.04 1.23 -7.40
C MET A 23 -18.90 2.14 -8.27
N SER A 24 -19.77 2.92 -7.63
CA SER A 24 -20.61 3.93 -8.28
C SER A 24 -20.67 5.18 -7.40
N ASN A 25 -21.28 6.25 -7.88
CA ASN A 25 -21.52 7.45 -7.07
C ASN A 25 -22.34 7.14 -5.80
N ALA A 26 -23.18 6.10 -5.82
CA ALA A 26 -23.90 5.61 -4.64
C ALA A 26 -23.03 4.83 -3.65
N SER A 27 -21.77 4.51 -4.01
CA SER A 27 -20.82 3.84 -3.10
C SER A 27 -20.32 4.76 -2.00
N TYR A 28 -20.36 6.08 -2.18
CA TYR A 28 -19.99 7.03 -1.14
C TYR A 28 -21.09 7.09 -0.08
N ILE A 29 -20.75 6.78 1.18
CA ILE A 29 -21.70 6.70 2.29
C ILE A 29 -21.69 7.97 3.12
N GLN A 30 -20.51 8.34 3.62
CA GLN A 30 -20.33 9.47 4.55
C GLN A 30 -19.01 10.18 4.26
N ASN A 31 -19.04 11.49 4.43
CA ASN A 31 -17.89 12.38 4.33
C ASN A 31 -17.84 13.30 5.55
N GLU A 32 -16.69 13.37 6.22
CA GLU A 32 -16.51 14.18 7.42
C GLU A 32 -15.20 14.98 7.32
N VAL A 33 -15.30 16.29 7.55
CA VAL A 33 -14.13 17.16 7.69
C VAL A 33 -13.59 17.00 9.10
N HIS A 34 -12.42 16.40 9.26
CA HIS A 34 -11.80 16.17 10.55
C HIS A 34 -10.83 17.27 10.96
N ASP A 35 -10.39 18.10 10.00
CA ASP A 35 -9.52 19.25 10.23
C ASP A 35 -9.85 20.36 9.24
N ASP A 36 -10.07 21.57 9.77
CA ASP A 36 -10.37 22.76 8.95
C ASP A 36 -9.13 23.39 8.30
N TYR A 37 -7.95 22.91 8.67
CA TYR A 37 -6.67 23.37 8.11
C TYR A 37 -6.16 22.40 7.05
N ALA A 38 -5.15 22.87 6.31
CA ALA A 38 -4.46 22.03 5.33
C ALA A 38 -3.78 20.83 5.99
N VAL A 39 -4.06 19.64 5.50
CA VAL A 39 -3.44 18.40 6.00
C VAL A 39 -2.51 17.77 4.98
N SER A 40 -1.52 17.03 5.46
CA SER A 40 -0.62 16.23 4.62
C SER A 40 -0.04 15.04 5.39
N PHE A 41 0.61 14.11 4.68
CA PHE A 41 1.24 12.93 5.25
C PHE A 41 0.28 12.11 6.13
N ASN A 42 -0.93 11.87 5.62
CA ASN A 42 -1.96 11.10 6.31
C ASN A 42 -1.56 9.63 6.42
N SER A 43 -1.63 9.07 7.62
CA SER A 43 -1.46 7.64 7.88
C SER A 43 -2.62 7.15 8.75
N PHE A 44 -3.48 6.29 8.19
CA PHE A 44 -4.77 5.91 8.77
C PHE A 44 -4.85 4.41 9.01
N ILE A 45 -5.17 4.01 10.24
CA ILE A 45 -5.24 2.60 10.64
C ILE A 45 -6.53 2.28 11.40
N HIS A 46 -6.95 1.02 11.31
CA HIS A 46 -7.93 0.43 12.21
C HIS A 46 -7.26 0.01 13.52
N LEU A 47 -7.79 0.43 14.67
CA LEU A 47 -7.27 0.06 15.98
C LEU A 47 -7.99 -1.15 16.57
N SER A 48 -9.29 -1.02 16.85
CA SER A 48 -10.11 -2.11 17.41
C SER A 48 -11.61 -1.80 17.34
N GLY A 49 -12.45 -2.81 17.12
CA GLY A 49 -13.89 -2.62 17.01
C GLY A 49 -14.24 -1.59 15.93
N ASN A 50 -14.92 -0.52 16.32
CA ASN A 50 -15.25 0.59 15.42
C ASN A 50 -14.23 1.73 15.46
N ARG A 51 -13.12 1.56 16.19
CA ARG A 51 -12.13 2.61 16.42
C ARG A 51 -11.03 2.65 15.40
N TYR A 52 -10.74 3.85 14.89
CA TYR A 52 -9.72 4.15 13.90
C TYR A 52 -8.83 5.30 14.41
N ILE A 53 -7.59 5.34 13.93
CA ILE A 53 -6.62 6.39 14.25
C ILE A 53 -6.01 6.94 12.97
N LEU A 54 -5.89 8.26 12.92
CA LEU A 54 -5.24 9.00 11.83
C LEU A 54 -4.11 9.85 12.40
N ALA A 55 -2.88 9.61 11.94
CA ALA A 55 -1.75 10.53 12.15
C ALA A 55 -1.59 11.40 10.91
N TYR A 56 -1.33 12.69 11.10
CA TYR A 56 -1.19 13.64 9.99
C TYR A 56 -0.45 14.91 10.40
N ARG A 57 0.04 15.65 9.43
CA ARG A 57 0.48 17.04 9.61
C ARG A 57 -0.69 17.97 9.36
N GLY A 58 -1.01 18.83 10.32
CA GLY A 58 -2.14 19.74 10.28
C GLY A 58 -1.77 21.21 10.38
N GLN A 59 -2.51 21.96 11.19
CA GLN A 59 -2.30 23.39 11.41
C GLN A 59 -0.85 23.66 11.82
N ASP A 60 -0.29 24.78 11.34
CA ASP A 60 1.07 25.26 11.63
C ASP A 60 2.19 24.27 11.27
N ASN A 61 1.87 23.23 10.48
CA ASN A 61 2.67 22.05 10.16
C ASN A 61 2.89 21.10 11.35
N ASP A 62 2.16 21.26 12.44
CA ASP A 62 2.28 20.45 13.63
C ASP A 62 1.75 19.02 13.43
N GLY A 63 2.22 18.11 14.28
CA GLY A 63 1.83 16.71 14.24
C GLY A 63 0.57 16.43 15.07
N TYR A 64 -0.46 15.88 14.43
CA TYR A 64 -1.72 15.52 15.07
C TYR A 64 -2.05 14.05 14.94
N VAL A 65 -2.69 13.52 15.98
CA VAL A 65 -3.37 12.23 15.93
C VAL A 65 -4.83 12.44 16.29
N SER A 66 -5.72 11.97 15.45
CA SER A 66 -7.16 11.96 15.70
C SER A 66 -7.69 10.54 15.84
N VAL A 67 -8.58 10.33 16.80
CA VAL A 67 -9.28 9.05 17.06
C VAL A 67 -10.72 9.19 16.63
N PHE A 68 -11.19 8.22 15.86
CA PHE A 68 -12.56 8.17 15.33
C PHE A 68 -13.23 6.86 15.70
N ASP A 69 -14.53 6.94 15.96
CA ASP A 69 -15.42 5.78 15.93
C ASP A 69 -16.24 5.82 14.64
N ILE A 70 -16.08 4.80 13.79
CA ILE A 70 -16.77 4.65 12.52
C ILE A 70 -17.71 3.45 12.61
N SER A 71 -19.00 3.67 12.38
CA SER A 71 -19.99 2.58 12.42
C SER A 71 -19.70 1.50 11.37
N THR A 72 -20.05 0.25 11.66
CA THR A 72 -19.80 -0.90 10.75
C THR A 72 -20.44 -0.75 9.38
N ASN A 73 -21.53 0.02 9.27
CA ASN A 73 -22.18 0.34 8.00
C ASN A 73 -21.62 1.61 7.33
N GLY A 74 -20.61 2.24 7.94
CA GLY A 74 -19.97 3.45 7.42
C GLY A 74 -20.81 4.73 7.49
N GLN A 75 -22.03 4.71 8.05
CA GLN A 75 -22.95 5.86 8.03
C GLN A 75 -22.62 6.95 9.05
N THR A 76 -21.83 6.64 10.07
CA THR A 76 -21.40 7.62 11.06
C THR A 76 -19.89 7.58 11.20
N ILE A 77 -19.31 8.79 11.24
CA ILE A 77 -17.90 9.04 11.55
C ILE A 77 -17.91 10.04 12.71
N GLU A 78 -17.47 9.63 13.88
CA GLU A 78 -17.45 10.46 15.08
C GLU A 78 -16.02 10.71 15.54
N LEU A 79 -15.59 11.98 15.58
CA LEU A 79 -14.30 12.35 16.17
C LEU A 79 -14.40 12.24 17.69
N LYS A 80 -13.60 11.37 18.30
CA LYS A 80 -13.55 11.15 19.74
C LYS A 80 -12.50 12.00 20.43
N ALA A 81 -11.35 12.17 19.82
CA ALA A 81 -10.26 13.00 20.34
C ALA A 81 -9.33 13.46 19.21
N LYS A 82 -8.75 14.63 19.39
CA LYS A 82 -7.61 15.15 18.62
C LYS A 82 -6.48 15.46 19.61
N TYR A 83 -5.29 15.00 19.33
CA TYR A 83 -4.10 15.18 20.16
C TYR A 83 -2.95 15.69 19.29
N GLU A 84 -2.38 16.81 19.69
CA GLU A 84 -1.16 17.34 19.11
C GLU A 84 0.02 16.65 19.76
N TYR A 85 0.70 15.78 18.98
CA TYR A 85 1.84 15.02 19.50
C TYR A 85 3.17 15.73 19.25
N ASP A 86 3.19 16.73 18.35
CA ASP A 86 4.36 17.54 18.08
C ASP A 86 3.96 18.96 17.65
N THR A 87 4.64 19.97 18.18
CA THR A 87 4.44 21.42 17.90
C THR A 87 5.47 21.96 16.91
N SER A 88 6.19 21.08 16.24
CA SER A 88 7.10 21.39 15.14
C SER A 88 6.61 20.70 13.87
N ASN A 89 7.28 20.90 12.75
CA ASN A 89 6.92 20.20 11.51
C ASN A 89 6.88 18.67 11.73
N ALA A 90 5.80 18.03 11.32
CA ALA A 90 5.64 16.57 11.41
C ALA A 90 5.39 15.97 10.02
N ALA A 91 6.45 15.82 9.23
CA ALA A 91 6.39 15.26 7.89
C ALA A 91 6.49 13.72 7.90
N PHE A 92 6.08 13.11 6.79
CA PHE A 92 6.22 11.67 6.53
C PHE A 92 5.66 10.76 7.63
N ASN A 93 4.51 11.11 8.20
CA ASN A 93 3.90 10.34 9.27
C ASN A 93 3.60 8.90 8.84
N HIS A 94 3.99 7.93 9.67
CA HIS A 94 3.54 6.57 9.55
C HIS A 94 3.13 6.02 10.93
N ILE A 95 1.89 5.52 11.03
CA ILE A 95 1.35 4.96 12.27
C ILE A 95 1.01 3.49 12.10
N ILE A 96 1.34 2.66 13.10
CA ILE A 96 0.94 1.27 13.16
C ILE A 96 0.30 0.92 14.49
N LYS A 97 -0.56 -0.10 14.47
CA LYS A 97 -1.16 -0.68 15.66
C LYS A 97 -0.14 -1.53 16.42
N MET A 98 -0.01 -1.29 17.71
CA MET A 98 0.73 -2.15 18.63
C MET A 98 -0.19 -3.18 19.30
N THR A 99 -1.26 -2.69 19.93
CA THR A 99 -2.34 -3.47 20.57
C THR A 99 -3.69 -2.82 20.27
N ASP A 100 -4.78 -3.33 20.83
CA ASP A 100 -6.13 -2.75 20.67
C ASP A 100 -6.29 -1.35 21.32
N SER A 101 -5.30 -0.92 22.11
CA SER A 101 -5.31 0.38 22.79
C SER A 101 -4.00 1.14 22.72
N THR A 102 -3.02 0.66 21.96
CA THR A 102 -1.72 1.34 21.78
C THR A 102 -1.33 1.37 20.32
N ALA A 103 -0.69 2.45 19.89
CA ALA A 103 -0.15 2.66 18.56
C ALA A 103 1.27 3.22 18.61
N LEU A 104 2.01 3.07 17.53
CA LEU A 104 3.34 3.60 17.33
C LEU A 104 3.32 4.54 16.13
N VAL A 105 3.78 5.78 16.29
CA VAL A 105 3.91 6.77 15.22
C VAL A 105 5.38 7.15 15.05
N VAL A 106 5.81 7.24 13.80
CA VAL A 106 7.11 7.79 13.39
C VAL A 106 6.87 8.97 12.48
N TYR A 107 7.76 9.97 12.56
CA TYR A 107 7.67 11.20 11.76
C TYR A 107 9.01 11.92 11.75
N GLU A 108 9.16 12.85 10.81
CA GLU A 108 10.29 13.76 10.69
C GLU A 108 9.91 15.15 11.19
N GLN A 109 10.79 15.79 11.96
CA GLN A 109 10.68 17.18 12.42
C GLN A 109 11.41 18.17 11.49
N LEU A 110 11.26 19.47 11.77
CA LEU A 110 11.78 20.59 10.98
C LEU A 110 13.31 20.58 10.77
N SER A 111 14.06 20.04 11.72
CA SER A 111 15.53 19.93 11.64
C SER A 111 16.00 18.66 10.94
N HIS A 112 15.09 17.94 10.30
CA HIS A 112 15.28 16.59 9.77
C HIS A 112 15.55 15.53 10.86
N ASP A 113 15.38 15.89 12.13
CA ASP A 113 15.40 14.94 13.24
C ASP A 113 14.18 14.04 13.18
N SER A 114 14.35 12.77 13.49
CA SER A 114 13.28 11.80 13.38
C SER A 114 12.91 11.17 14.70
N TRP A 115 11.63 11.11 14.93
CA TRP A 115 11.07 10.74 16.21
C TRP A 115 10.12 9.56 16.11
N ILE A 116 10.15 8.72 17.13
CA ILE A 116 9.16 7.67 17.37
C ILE A 116 8.44 7.98 18.67
N LYS A 117 7.11 7.90 18.66
CA LYS A 117 6.27 8.08 19.85
C LYS A 117 5.30 6.90 19.99
N THR A 118 5.14 6.44 21.22
CA THR A 118 4.06 5.51 21.58
C THR A 118 2.82 6.31 21.96
N LEU A 119 1.66 5.85 21.55
CA LEU A 119 0.38 6.44 21.85
C LEU A 119 -0.48 5.42 22.58
N LYS A 120 -1.09 5.84 23.70
CA LYS A 120 -2.06 5.01 24.42
C LYS A 120 -3.43 5.67 24.33
N ILE A 121 -4.40 4.91 23.87
CA ILE A 121 -5.76 5.32 23.59
C ILE A 121 -6.68 4.71 24.64
N ALA A 122 -7.34 5.55 25.45
CA ALA A 122 -8.29 5.10 26.43
C ALA A 122 -9.65 4.73 25.82
N ALA A 123 -10.51 4.10 26.59
CA ALA A 123 -11.85 3.69 26.14
C ALA A 123 -12.73 4.85 25.69
N ASP A 124 -12.58 6.03 26.27
CA ASP A 124 -13.27 7.27 25.88
C ASP A 124 -12.66 7.95 24.64
N GLY A 125 -11.55 7.42 24.12
CA GLY A 125 -10.81 7.95 22.96
C GLY A 125 -9.69 8.91 23.35
N SER A 126 -9.53 9.29 24.62
CA SER A 126 -8.44 10.17 25.04
C SER A 126 -7.07 9.54 24.78
N ILE A 127 -6.09 10.40 24.43
CA ILE A 127 -4.76 9.96 23.98
C ILE A 127 -3.71 10.45 24.96
N THR A 128 -2.76 9.57 25.27
CA THR A 128 -1.53 9.92 26.02
C THR A 128 -0.30 9.41 25.27
N ASN A 129 0.85 10.03 25.53
CA ASN A 129 2.15 9.63 24.93
C ASN A 129 3.05 9.08 26.05
N PRO A 130 3.11 7.74 26.27
CA PRO A 130 3.93 7.13 27.31
C PRO A 130 5.44 7.24 27.08
N ALA A 131 5.90 7.18 25.85
CA ALA A 131 7.32 7.23 25.51
C ALA A 131 7.58 7.96 24.19
N THR A 132 8.70 8.66 24.15
CA THR A 132 9.22 9.36 22.97
C THR A 132 10.71 9.05 22.84
N ARG A 133 11.15 8.81 21.61
CA ARG A 133 12.57 8.63 21.30
C ARG A 133 12.91 9.32 19.99
N GLU A 134 13.99 10.11 20.00
CA GLU A 134 14.70 10.50 18.79
C GLU A 134 15.47 9.26 18.28
N HIS A 135 15.21 8.83 17.05
CA HIS A 135 15.83 7.62 16.50
C HIS A 135 16.93 7.92 15.48
N ASP A 136 16.87 9.10 14.83
CA ASP A 136 17.93 9.60 13.95
C ASP A 136 18.02 11.13 14.11
N THR A 137 19.25 11.67 14.18
CA THR A 137 19.58 13.12 14.27
C THR A 137 19.86 13.72 12.90
N GLY A 138 19.60 13.01 11.82
CA GLY A 138 19.74 13.46 10.45
C GLY A 138 18.47 13.14 9.66
N ASN A 139 18.49 13.41 8.35
CA ASN A 139 17.36 13.09 7.47
C ASN A 139 16.80 11.70 7.74
N SER A 140 15.49 11.62 7.87
CA SER A 140 14.78 10.35 7.97
C SER A 140 13.45 10.44 7.23
N ASP A 141 13.57 10.51 5.92
CA ASP A 141 12.42 10.61 5.04
C ASP A 141 11.78 9.23 4.80
N TYR A 142 10.51 9.25 4.40
CA TYR A 142 9.76 8.06 3.97
C TYR A 142 9.83 6.87 4.93
N PRO A 143 9.59 7.07 6.22
CA PRO A 143 9.65 5.99 7.20
C PRO A 143 8.49 5.02 7.02
N SER A 144 8.77 3.73 7.18
CA SER A 144 7.78 2.66 7.16
C SER A 144 8.01 1.68 8.31
N LEU A 145 7.05 1.64 9.22
CA LEU A 145 7.08 0.78 10.42
C LEU A 145 6.50 -0.60 10.14
N ILE A 146 7.05 -1.61 10.76
CA ILE A 146 6.53 -2.97 10.78
C ILE A 146 6.59 -3.58 12.18
N LYS A 147 5.57 -4.33 12.56
CA LYS A 147 5.57 -5.12 13.78
C LYS A 147 6.20 -6.49 13.50
N ILE A 148 7.32 -6.80 14.15
CA ILE A 148 8.01 -8.10 14.03
C ILE A 148 7.36 -9.12 14.98
N ASN A 149 7.14 -8.72 16.23
CA ASN A 149 6.42 -9.54 17.22
C ASN A 149 5.75 -8.63 18.27
N SER A 150 5.32 -9.17 19.39
CA SER A 150 4.61 -8.41 20.42
C SER A 150 5.42 -7.27 21.06
N LYS A 151 6.75 -7.29 20.95
CA LYS A 151 7.67 -6.32 21.56
C LYS A 151 8.70 -5.75 20.59
N THR A 152 8.91 -6.37 19.43
CA THR A 152 9.93 -5.99 18.47
C THR A 152 9.28 -5.33 17.26
N TYR A 153 9.80 -4.17 16.87
CA TYR A 153 9.34 -3.39 15.74
C TYR A 153 10.52 -3.06 14.84
N GLY A 154 10.26 -3.01 13.52
CA GLY A 154 11.22 -2.60 12.51
C GLY A 154 10.78 -1.28 11.87
N LEU A 155 11.76 -0.50 11.42
CA LEU A 155 11.59 0.77 10.74
C LEU A 155 12.53 0.80 9.53
N ALA A 156 11.97 0.86 8.33
CA ALA A 156 12.71 1.18 7.11
C ALA A 156 12.58 2.68 6.83
N TYR A 157 13.68 3.35 6.48
CA TYR A 157 13.67 4.79 6.21
C TYR A 157 14.90 5.22 5.41
N LYS A 158 14.82 6.41 4.79
CA LYS A 158 15.98 7.11 4.23
C LYS A 158 16.66 7.87 5.36
N GLY A 159 17.86 7.47 5.73
CA GLY A 159 18.63 8.11 6.79
C GLY A 159 19.68 9.09 6.29
N SER A 160 20.59 9.48 7.17
CA SER A 160 21.73 10.36 6.86
C SER A 160 22.50 9.86 5.64
N ASN A 161 22.96 10.76 4.80
CA ASN A 161 23.59 10.52 3.49
C ASN A 161 22.64 9.90 2.45
N SER A 162 21.35 10.02 2.64
CA SER A 162 20.31 9.44 1.77
C SER A 162 20.28 7.91 1.72
N TYR A 163 20.99 7.24 2.64
CA TYR A 163 21.07 5.77 2.66
C TYR A 163 19.82 5.14 3.22
N GLY A 164 19.40 4.01 2.62
CA GLY A 164 18.34 3.17 3.18
C GLY A 164 18.81 2.47 4.45
N ARG A 165 18.04 2.64 5.52
CA ARG A 165 18.32 2.07 6.84
C ARG A 165 17.18 1.21 7.32
N ILE A 166 17.53 0.13 8.00
CA ILE A 166 16.61 -0.64 8.84
C ILE A 166 17.08 -0.50 10.29
N GLN A 167 16.16 -0.04 11.12
CA GLN A 167 16.35 0.06 12.55
C GLN A 167 15.32 -0.79 13.27
N THR A 168 15.71 -1.43 14.36
CA THR A 168 14.81 -2.26 15.15
C THR A 168 14.75 -1.80 16.60
N PHE A 169 13.57 -1.93 17.21
CA PHE A 169 13.28 -1.44 18.54
C PHE A 169 12.59 -2.51 19.39
N ASN A 170 12.93 -2.53 20.69
CA ASN A 170 12.14 -3.18 21.70
C ASN A 170 11.18 -2.14 22.32
N ILE A 171 9.89 -2.41 22.22
CA ILE A 171 8.81 -1.55 22.73
C ILE A 171 7.79 -2.46 23.40
N PRO A 172 7.61 -2.41 24.72
CA PRO A 172 6.61 -3.22 25.40
C PRO A 172 5.19 -2.87 24.93
N PRO A 173 4.22 -3.80 25.04
CA PRO A 173 2.86 -3.61 24.55
C PRO A 173 2.10 -2.41 25.14
N ASP A 174 2.46 -1.99 26.36
CA ASP A 174 1.91 -0.81 27.03
C ASP A 174 2.52 0.52 26.55
N GLY A 175 3.54 0.45 25.66
CA GLY A 175 4.23 1.60 25.12
C GLY A 175 5.13 2.36 26.09
N SER A 176 5.46 1.81 27.26
CA SER A 176 6.15 2.53 28.35
C SER A 176 7.60 2.91 28.05
N SER A 177 8.24 2.29 27.06
CA SER A 177 9.63 2.60 26.65
C SER A 177 9.88 2.28 25.20
N ILE A 178 10.90 2.92 24.60
CA ILE A 178 11.41 2.65 23.26
C ILE A 178 12.91 2.45 23.35
N THR A 179 13.39 1.25 23.10
CA THR A 179 14.82 0.90 23.17
C THR A 179 15.29 0.36 21.84
N GLU A 180 16.29 0.99 21.23
CA GLU A 180 16.91 0.50 20.01
C GLU A 180 17.61 -0.84 20.24
N ILE A 181 17.47 -1.77 19.29
CA ILE A 181 18.15 -3.06 19.31
C ILE A 181 19.32 -3.05 18.32
N SER A 182 19.06 -2.65 17.08
CA SER A 182 20.05 -2.70 16.00
C SER A 182 19.71 -1.70 14.90
N ASN A 183 20.72 -1.29 14.15
CA ASN A 183 20.60 -0.40 12.99
C ASN A 183 21.57 -0.87 11.91
N ILE A 184 21.10 -1.07 10.68
CA ILE A 184 21.93 -1.39 9.52
C ILE A 184 21.61 -0.46 8.36
N VAL A 185 22.60 -0.27 7.50
CA VAL A 185 22.42 0.28 6.16
C VAL A 185 22.15 -0.87 5.22
N PHE A 186 21.00 -0.85 4.52
CA PHE A 186 20.67 -1.88 3.52
C PHE A 186 20.97 -1.37 2.10
N THR A 187 20.87 -0.07 1.83
CA THR A 187 21.39 0.54 0.60
C THR A 187 22.49 1.52 0.95
N ASN A 188 23.66 1.42 0.34
CA ASN A 188 24.80 2.24 0.68
C ASN A 188 25.35 3.09 -0.50
N ASN A 189 24.62 3.19 -1.58
CA ASN A 189 25.08 3.82 -2.82
C ASN A 189 24.18 4.96 -3.33
N GLY A 190 23.23 5.47 -2.52
CA GLY A 190 22.38 6.58 -2.94
C GLY A 190 21.05 6.68 -2.22
N GLU A 191 20.10 7.36 -2.81
CA GLU A 191 18.83 7.70 -2.21
C GLU A 191 17.90 6.49 -2.06
N ALA A 192 17.29 6.34 -0.90
CA ALA A 192 16.32 5.32 -0.58
C ALA A 192 14.96 5.97 -0.29
N ASP A 193 14.27 6.40 -1.33
CA ASP A 193 13.00 7.09 -1.20
C ASP A 193 11.80 6.15 -1.23
N PHE A 194 10.67 6.63 -0.69
CA PHE A 194 9.36 5.94 -0.72
C PHE A 194 9.36 4.53 -0.13
N ASN A 195 10.15 4.30 0.92
CA ASN A 195 10.24 2.99 1.57
C ASN A 195 8.89 2.48 2.06
N LYS A 196 8.57 1.24 1.72
CA LYS A 196 7.43 0.48 2.25
C LYS A 196 7.89 -0.91 2.63
N ILE A 197 7.74 -1.26 3.91
CA ILE A 197 8.16 -2.58 4.42
C ILE A 197 6.95 -3.48 4.67
N VAL A 198 7.03 -4.73 4.19
CA VAL A 198 6.04 -5.77 4.44
C VAL A 198 6.71 -7.06 4.94
N ARG A 199 5.94 -7.86 5.66
CA ARG A 199 6.41 -9.18 6.11
C ARG A 199 6.33 -10.20 4.98
N VAL A 200 7.41 -10.92 4.75
CA VAL A 200 7.45 -12.08 3.84
C VAL A 200 7.17 -13.34 4.64
N ASP A 201 7.96 -13.63 5.67
CA ASP A 201 7.84 -14.77 6.55
C ASP A 201 8.16 -14.34 8.00
N ASP A 202 8.29 -15.28 8.92
CA ASP A 202 8.53 -15.00 10.34
C ASP A 202 9.76 -14.11 10.59
N ASN A 203 10.83 -14.32 9.82
CA ASN A 203 12.09 -13.58 9.92
C ASN A 203 12.50 -12.86 8.63
N THR A 204 11.65 -12.85 7.61
CA THR A 204 11.95 -12.26 6.31
C THR A 204 10.98 -11.12 6.01
N PHE A 205 11.50 -10.01 5.52
CA PHE A 205 10.75 -8.82 5.17
C PHE A 205 11.17 -8.33 3.78
N ALA A 206 10.26 -7.67 3.07
CA ALA A 206 10.56 -7.00 1.82
C ALA A 206 10.37 -5.50 1.99
N VAL A 207 11.31 -4.72 1.47
CA VAL A 207 11.23 -3.26 1.34
C VAL A 207 11.08 -2.94 -0.14
N PHE A 208 10.04 -2.20 -0.47
CA PHE A 208 9.83 -1.60 -1.78
C PHE A 208 10.17 -0.11 -1.70
N GLY A 209 10.88 0.42 -2.69
CA GLY A 209 11.28 1.83 -2.71
C GLY A 209 12.25 2.11 -3.85
N SER A 210 12.93 3.25 -3.80
CA SER A 210 14.03 3.55 -4.71
C SER A 210 15.39 3.17 -4.12
N ASN A 211 16.33 2.87 -5.00
CA ASN A 211 17.74 2.66 -4.67
C ASN A 211 18.62 3.28 -5.76
N TYR A 212 19.68 3.90 -5.35
CA TYR A 212 20.63 4.57 -6.26
C TYR A 212 21.79 3.62 -6.60
N ASN A 213 22.06 3.40 -7.87
CA ASN A 213 23.24 2.63 -8.26
C ASN A 213 24.34 3.51 -8.85
N THR A 214 25.44 3.63 -8.13
CA THR A 214 26.66 4.33 -8.61
C THR A 214 27.64 3.39 -9.30
N ALA A 215 27.33 2.10 -9.45
CA ALA A 215 28.18 1.15 -10.14
C ALA A 215 28.26 1.51 -11.64
N GLY A 216 29.45 1.95 -12.06
CA GLY A 216 29.73 2.31 -13.47
C GLY A 216 29.77 3.80 -13.79
N GLY A 217 29.69 4.70 -12.80
CA GLY A 217 29.86 6.16 -13.01
C GLY A 217 28.64 6.86 -13.60
N SER A 218 27.50 6.18 -13.72
CA SER A 218 26.21 6.78 -14.04
C SER A 218 25.31 6.64 -12.83
N SER A 219 24.87 7.77 -12.31
CA SER A 219 23.91 7.81 -11.20
C SER A 219 22.51 7.61 -11.76
N THR A 220 22.02 6.39 -11.78
CA THR A 220 20.61 6.08 -12.12
C THR A 220 19.91 5.53 -10.89
N GLU A 221 18.88 6.23 -10.47
CA GLU A 221 17.93 5.70 -9.50
C GLU A 221 17.10 4.59 -10.13
N LYS A 222 16.68 3.65 -9.32
CA LYS A 222 15.88 2.50 -9.73
C LYS A 222 14.79 2.26 -8.70
N THR A 223 13.66 1.78 -9.13
CA THR A 223 12.66 1.18 -8.25
C THR A 223 13.05 -0.27 -7.98
N VAL A 224 13.07 -0.66 -6.72
CA VAL A 224 13.55 -1.98 -6.28
C VAL A 224 12.61 -2.64 -5.26
N ILE A 225 12.73 -3.95 -5.17
CA ILE A 225 12.33 -4.75 -4.00
C ILE A 225 13.60 -5.31 -3.39
N GLU A 226 13.83 -5.03 -2.13
CA GLU A 226 14.92 -5.63 -1.36
C GLU A 226 14.36 -6.53 -0.27
N THR A 227 14.90 -7.72 -0.09
CA THR A 227 14.50 -8.62 0.97
C THR A 227 15.56 -8.65 2.06
N ILE A 228 15.10 -8.63 3.31
CA ILE A 228 15.94 -8.50 4.49
C ILE A 228 15.53 -9.54 5.52
N THR A 229 16.50 -10.25 6.07
CA THR A 229 16.25 -11.11 7.23
C THR A 229 16.35 -10.29 8.51
N ILE A 230 15.30 -10.32 9.32
CA ILE A 230 15.24 -9.68 10.64
C ILE A 230 14.78 -10.75 11.62
N PRO A 231 15.69 -11.36 12.41
CA PRO A 231 15.31 -12.34 13.41
C PRO A 231 14.28 -11.77 14.40
N TRP A 232 13.50 -12.63 15.00
CA TRP A 232 12.47 -12.23 15.98
C TRP A 232 13.04 -11.41 17.17
N THR A 233 14.34 -11.51 17.44
CA THR A 233 15.04 -10.69 18.43
C THR A 233 15.29 -9.25 17.97
N GLY A 234 15.19 -8.99 16.67
CA GLY A 234 15.51 -7.71 16.05
C GLY A 234 17.01 -7.45 15.82
N SER A 235 17.88 -8.41 16.14
CA SER A 235 19.33 -8.30 15.98
C SER A 235 19.83 -9.06 14.76
N SER A 236 21.08 -8.81 14.34
CA SER A 236 21.75 -9.58 13.26
C SER A 236 21.02 -9.56 11.93
N MET A 237 20.50 -8.40 11.55
CA MET A 237 19.82 -8.19 10.28
C MET A 237 20.77 -8.33 9.09
N ALA A 238 20.28 -8.85 7.95
CA ALA A 238 21.06 -9.00 6.72
C ALA A 238 20.20 -8.87 5.48
N LEU A 239 20.76 -8.25 4.43
CA LEU A 239 20.16 -8.23 3.09
C LEU A 239 20.18 -9.65 2.52
N ALA A 240 19.08 -10.12 1.95
CA ALA A 240 18.95 -11.44 1.32
C ALA A 240 19.00 -11.36 -0.20
N ALA A 241 18.23 -10.48 -0.83
CA ALA A 241 18.21 -10.28 -2.27
C ALA A 241 17.74 -8.86 -2.64
N GLU A 242 18.08 -8.43 -3.86
CA GLU A 242 17.57 -7.24 -4.53
C GLU A 242 16.94 -7.64 -5.86
N TYR A 243 15.82 -7.04 -6.23
CA TYR A 243 15.20 -7.16 -7.54
C TYR A 243 14.87 -5.78 -8.09
N ILE A 244 15.34 -5.48 -9.31
CA ILE A 244 15.05 -4.21 -9.99
C ILE A 244 13.67 -4.33 -10.65
N VAL A 245 12.73 -3.53 -10.15
CA VAL A 245 11.37 -3.40 -10.68
C VAL A 245 11.38 -2.54 -11.94
N ASP A 246 11.96 -1.34 -11.82
CA ASP A 246 12.17 -0.40 -12.91
C ASP A 246 13.59 0.17 -12.81
N ALA A 247 14.32 0.15 -13.94
CA ALA A 247 15.72 0.57 -13.98
C ALA A 247 15.89 2.08 -14.22
N THR A 248 14.82 2.78 -14.52
CA THR A 248 14.82 4.19 -14.93
C THR A 248 14.01 5.08 -14.01
N GLN A 249 13.08 4.51 -13.23
CA GLN A 249 12.20 5.25 -12.32
C GLN A 249 12.85 5.48 -10.96
N HIS A 250 12.87 6.73 -10.51
CA HIS A 250 13.53 7.18 -9.29
C HIS A 250 12.58 7.61 -8.15
N GLU A 251 11.37 8.03 -8.44
CA GLU A 251 10.38 8.40 -7.42
C GLU A 251 9.11 7.53 -7.57
N PRO A 252 9.13 6.26 -7.11
CA PRO A 252 8.06 5.32 -7.42
C PRO A 252 6.70 5.68 -6.80
N HIS A 253 6.65 6.58 -5.82
CA HIS A 253 5.41 6.97 -5.13
C HIS A 253 4.48 5.78 -4.83
N GLY A 254 5.07 4.63 -4.53
CA GLY A 254 4.39 3.36 -4.61
C GLY A 254 4.03 2.74 -3.26
N ASP A 255 3.35 1.60 -3.34
CA ASP A 255 2.98 0.77 -2.20
C ASP A 255 3.14 -0.71 -2.55
N ILE A 256 3.36 -1.53 -1.53
CA ILE A 256 3.46 -2.99 -1.63
C ILE A 256 2.48 -3.66 -0.67
N LEU A 257 1.69 -4.61 -1.18
CA LEU A 257 0.68 -5.34 -0.42
C LEU A 257 0.92 -6.85 -0.52
N LYS A 258 1.04 -7.52 0.63
CA LYS A 258 1.05 -8.99 0.68
C LYS A 258 -0.35 -9.55 0.43
N LEU A 259 -0.49 -10.40 -0.58
CA LEU A 259 -1.77 -11.02 -0.95
C LEU A 259 -1.97 -12.39 -0.28
N ASN A 260 -0.91 -13.19 -0.23
CA ASN A 260 -0.92 -14.52 0.41
C ASN A 260 0.51 -14.89 0.86
N GLU A 261 0.78 -16.15 1.14
CA GLU A 261 2.06 -16.63 1.68
C GLU A 261 3.27 -16.26 0.82
N SER A 262 3.10 -16.14 -0.51
CA SER A 262 4.21 -15.90 -1.43
C SER A 262 3.98 -14.79 -2.45
N GLU A 263 2.76 -14.24 -2.56
CA GLU A 263 2.40 -13.25 -3.59
C GLU A 263 2.27 -11.84 -3.02
N TYR A 264 2.82 -10.88 -3.77
CA TYR A 264 2.92 -9.47 -3.43
C TYR A 264 2.52 -8.62 -4.61
N LEU A 265 1.63 -7.67 -4.37
CA LEU A 265 1.18 -6.70 -5.36
C LEU A 265 1.88 -5.37 -5.08
N ILE A 266 2.42 -4.76 -6.13
CA ILE A 266 3.03 -3.43 -6.09
C ILE A 266 2.23 -2.51 -7.00
N ALA A 267 1.94 -1.30 -6.52
CA ALA A 267 1.46 -0.20 -7.36
C ALA A 267 2.48 0.93 -7.32
N TYR A 268 2.84 1.47 -8.46
CA TYR A 268 3.85 2.54 -8.53
C TYR A 268 3.68 3.42 -9.78
N GLU A 269 4.33 4.58 -9.78
CA GLU A 269 4.50 5.45 -10.93
C GLU A 269 5.76 5.03 -11.71
N GLY A 270 5.61 4.77 -13.00
CA GLY A 270 6.73 4.48 -13.90
C GLY A 270 7.40 5.73 -14.47
N ASP A 271 8.51 5.56 -15.18
CA ASP A 271 9.34 6.63 -15.76
C ASP A 271 8.57 7.56 -16.73
N ASP A 272 7.49 7.07 -17.34
CA ASP A 272 6.61 7.83 -18.22
C ASP A 272 5.49 8.59 -17.47
N GLY A 273 5.47 8.53 -16.13
CA GLY A 273 4.41 9.06 -15.27
C GLY A 273 3.17 8.17 -15.21
N ASP A 274 3.15 7.07 -15.94
CA ASP A 274 2.04 6.13 -15.97
C ASP A 274 1.96 5.28 -14.70
N GLY A 275 0.77 4.85 -14.34
CA GLY A 275 0.57 3.96 -13.19
C GLY A 275 0.68 2.49 -13.55
N TYR A 276 1.52 1.76 -12.82
CA TYR A 276 1.74 0.32 -12.99
C TYR A 276 1.32 -0.48 -11.75
N LEU A 277 0.68 -1.62 -12.00
CA LEU A 277 0.35 -2.63 -11.01
C LEU A 277 1.10 -3.92 -11.41
N GLU A 278 1.91 -4.46 -10.51
CA GLU A 278 2.72 -5.64 -10.78
C GLU A 278 2.58 -6.69 -9.69
N LEU A 279 2.49 -7.96 -10.08
CA LEU A 279 2.46 -9.08 -9.17
C LEU A 279 3.81 -9.77 -9.12
N TYR A 280 4.27 -10.06 -7.92
CA TYR A 280 5.51 -10.77 -7.63
C TYR A 280 5.28 -11.99 -6.75
N THR A 281 6.14 -12.98 -6.90
CA THR A 281 6.34 -14.00 -5.87
C THR A 281 7.68 -13.77 -5.19
N ILE A 282 7.69 -13.89 -3.86
CA ILE A 282 8.91 -13.85 -3.03
C ILE A 282 8.97 -15.15 -2.23
N SER A 283 10.12 -15.85 -2.31
CA SER A 283 10.34 -17.06 -1.49
C SER A 283 10.38 -16.73 -0.02
N ALA A 284 10.02 -17.67 0.85
CA ALA A 284 9.97 -17.47 2.30
C ALA A 284 11.30 -16.99 2.90
N ASP A 285 12.43 -17.48 2.36
CA ASP A 285 13.79 -17.05 2.76
C ASP A 285 14.19 -15.69 2.15
N GLY A 286 13.37 -15.11 1.28
CA GLY A 286 13.65 -13.86 0.57
C GLY A 286 14.67 -13.99 -0.57
N GLY A 287 15.25 -15.16 -0.80
CA GLY A 287 16.35 -15.36 -1.76
C GLY A 287 15.94 -15.29 -3.23
N THR A 288 14.65 -15.42 -3.52
CA THR A 288 14.13 -15.42 -4.90
C THR A 288 12.93 -14.50 -5.02
N ILE A 289 13.02 -13.55 -5.95
CA ILE A 289 11.94 -12.62 -6.31
C ILE A 289 11.64 -12.81 -7.79
N THR A 290 10.38 -13.05 -8.16
CA THR A 290 9.99 -13.30 -9.54
C THR A 290 8.76 -12.50 -9.92
N LYS A 291 8.85 -11.68 -10.97
CA LYS A 291 7.70 -10.97 -11.55
C LYS A 291 6.78 -11.98 -12.25
N LYS A 292 5.49 -11.90 -11.98
CA LYS A 292 4.45 -12.73 -12.58
C LYS A 292 3.76 -12.04 -13.74
N TRP A 293 3.30 -10.81 -13.50
CA TRP A 293 2.65 -10.00 -14.53
C TRP A 293 2.78 -8.51 -14.20
N VAL A 294 2.55 -7.69 -15.23
CA VAL A 294 2.46 -6.23 -15.15
C VAL A 294 1.17 -5.77 -15.82
N ARG A 295 0.53 -4.76 -15.24
CA ARG A 295 -0.66 -4.10 -15.79
C ARG A 295 -0.51 -2.59 -15.63
N LYS A 296 -0.66 -1.84 -16.71
CA LYS A 296 -0.77 -0.38 -16.67
C LYS A 296 -2.20 -0.04 -16.23
N PHE A 297 -2.37 0.70 -15.14
CA PHE A 297 -3.68 1.07 -14.63
C PHE A 297 -4.06 2.52 -14.93
N ASP A 298 -3.08 3.38 -15.19
CA ASP A 298 -3.28 4.76 -15.61
C ASP A 298 -2.24 5.15 -16.66
N THR A 299 -2.61 6.08 -17.55
CA THR A 299 -1.73 6.63 -18.60
C THR A 299 -1.38 8.10 -18.38
N ALA A 300 -1.63 8.60 -17.18
CA ALA A 300 -1.32 9.96 -16.77
C ALA A 300 -1.12 9.99 -15.26
N ASN A 301 -0.07 10.53 -14.79
CA ASN A 301 0.33 10.76 -13.40
C ASN A 301 -0.30 9.79 -12.36
N ALA A 302 0.46 9.01 -11.67
CA ALA A 302 -0.04 8.03 -10.68
C ALA A 302 0.81 8.06 -9.40
N ILE A 303 0.76 9.17 -8.65
CA ILE A 303 1.56 9.38 -7.45
C ILE A 303 0.80 9.05 -6.16
N TYR A 304 1.54 8.80 -5.07
CA TYR A 304 1.02 8.51 -3.74
C TYR A 304 0.09 7.31 -3.71
N ASN A 305 0.49 6.24 -4.37
CA ASN A 305 -0.24 5.00 -4.44
C ASN A 305 -0.43 4.37 -3.05
N SER A 306 -1.65 3.88 -2.77
CA SER A 306 -1.98 3.17 -1.54
C SER A 306 -2.90 2.00 -1.86
N LEU A 307 -2.42 0.79 -1.55
CA LEU A 307 -3.11 -0.48 -1.79
C LEU A 307 -3.83 -0.96 -0.53
N VAL A 308 -5.03 -1.43 -0.68
CA VAL A 308 -5.76 -2.10 0.40
C VAL A 308 -6.47 -3.33 -0.12
N ARG A 309 -6.38 -4.42 0.63
CA ARG A 309 -7.12 -5.65 0.32
C ARG A 309 -8.56 -5.51 0.79
N ILE A 310 -9.51 -5.72 -0.10
CA ILE A 310 -10.94 -5.70 0.18
C ILE A 310 -11.42 -7.10 0.60
N ASP A 311 -11.06 -8.09 -0.19
CA ASP A 311 -11.33 -9.50 0.10
C ASP A 311 -10.22 -10.39 -0.48
N LYS A 312 -10.46 -11.70 -0.56
CA LYS A 312 -9.45 -12.66 -1.06
C LYS A 312 -9.05 -12.42 -2.53
N ASN A 313 -9.93 -11.80 -3.31
CA ASN A 313 -9.80 -11.65 -4.76
C ASN A 313 -9.73 -10.19 -5.22
N THR A 314 -10.10 -9.23 -4.36
CA THR A 314 -10.25 -7.83 -4.73
C THR A 314 -9.31 -6.95 -3.92
N VAL A 315 -8.59 -6.09 -4.61
CA VAL A 315 -7.82 -4.97 -4.02
C VAL A 315 -8.38 -3.65 -4.50
N ALA A 316 -8.30 -2.64 -3.66
CA ALA A 316 -8.51 -1.25 -4.05
C ALA A 316 -7.18 -0.50 -4.02
N LEU A 317 -6.99 0.34 -5.00
CA LEU A 317 -5.86 1.26 -5.15
C LEU A 317 -6.38 2.69 -5.09
N MET A 318 -5.83 3.48 -4.19
CA MET A 318 -6.01 4.93 -4.15
C MET A 318 -4.74 5.61 -4.63
N TYR A 319 -4.86 6.66 -5.43
CA TYR A 319 -3.72 7.41 -5.95
C TYR A 319 -4.14 8.83 -6.36
N THR A 320 -3.17 9.69 -6.54
CA THR A 320 -3.36 11.01 -7.18
C THR A 320 -3.00 10.88 -8.65
N GLY A 321 -3.95 11.17 -9.51
CA GLY A 321 -3.81 11.06 -10.97
C GLY A 321 -3.75 12.41 -11.67
N ALA A 322 -4.26 12.46 -12.91
CA ALA A 322 -4.31 13.67 -13.71
C ALA A 322 -4.98 14.84 -12.97
N ASP A 323 -4.53 16.06 -13.24
CA ASP A 323 -5.03 17.31 -12.64
C ASP A 323 -4.91 17.37 -11.10
N SER A 324 -4.10 16.48 -10.51
CA SER A 324 -3.96 16.30 -9.06
C SER A 324 -5.24 15.80 -8.37
N ASP A 325 -6.14 15.17 -9.10
CA ASP A 325 -7.35 14.57 -8.56
C ASP A 325 -7.08 13.23 -7.88
N GLY A 326 -7.87 12.93 -6.85
CA GLY A 326 -7.83 11.64 -6.15
C GLY A 326 -8.67 10.59 -6.89
N PHE A 327 -8.08 9.44 -7.16
CA PHE A 327 -8.73 8.30 -7.82
C PHE A 327 -8.77 7.08 -6.92
N ILE A 328 -9.81 6.26 -7.10
CA ILE A 328 -9.91 4.91 -6.55
C ILE A 328 -10.20 3.97 -7.71
N LYS A 329 -9.42 2.90 -7.82
CA LYS A 329 -9.66 1.78 -8.74
C LYS A 329 -9.68 0.46 -7.97
N THR A 330 -10.49 -0.47 -8.40
CA THR A 330 -10.51 -1.84 -7.88
C THR A 330 -10.00 -2.82 -8.93
N PHE A 331 -9.32 -3.86 -8.47
CA PHE A 331 -8.75 -4.90 -9.32
C PHE A 331 -9.11 -6.27 -8.79
N ASP A 332 -9.56 -7.13 -9.69
CA ASP A 332 -9.62 -8.57 -9.43
C ASP A 332 -8.20 -9.15 -9.56
N ILE A 333 -7.74 -9.81 -8.52
CA ILE A 333 -6.41 -10.43 -8.41
C ILE A 333 -6.46 -11.96 -8.51
N THR A 334 -7.63 -12.55 -8.79
CA THR A 334 -7.78 -14.01 -8.92
C THR A 334 -7.20 -14.58 -10.19
N SER A 335 -7.09 -13.76 -11.22
CA SER A 335 -6.47 -14.16 -12.46
C SER A 335 -5.04 -13.64 -12.51
N SER A 336 -4.06 -14.51 -12.33
CA SER A 336 -2.81 -14.37 -13.08
C SER A 336 -3.20 -14.35 -14.55
N ASP A 337 -3.48 -13.18 -15.12
CA ASP A 337 -3.87 -13.01 -16.52
C ASP A 337 -2.68 -13.30 -17.47
N ALA A 338 -1.99 -14.40 -17.19
CA ALA A 338 -0.89 -14.92 -17.99
C ALA A 338 -1.34 -15.99 -19.00
N ALA A 339 -2.56 -16.45 -18.92
CA ALA A 339 -3.15 -17.35 -19.89
C ALA A 339 -4.37 -16.67 -20.52
N ALA A 340 -4.39 -16.55 -21.83
CA ALA A 340 -5.58 -16.10 -22.55
C ALA A 340 -6.80 -16.95 -22.11
N PRO A 341 -8.00 -16.35 -21.99
CA PRO A 341 -9.20 -17.07 -21.62
C PRO A 341 -9.35 -18.34 -22.47
N ALA A 342 -9.49 -19.46 -21.81
CA ALA A 342 -9.63 -20.74 -22.49
C ALA A 342 -11.09 -21.21 -22.41
N ILE A 343 -11.61 -21.70 -23.53
CA ILE A 343 -12.90 -22.37 -23.56
C ILE A 343 -12.78 -23.69 -22.82
N THR A 344 -13.51 -23.83 -21.69
CA THR A 344 -13.51 -25.05 -20.88
C THR A 344 -14.56 -26.05 -21.30
N TRP A 345 -15.67 -25.57 -21.85
CA TRP A 345 -16.71 -26.40 -22.42
C TRP A 345 -17.54 -25.61 -23.44
N ASN A 346 -18.18 -26.33 -24.35
CA ASN A 346 -19.18 -25.78 -25.23
C ASN A 346 -20.38 -26.76 -25.34
N LYS A 347 -21.53 -26.24 -25.62
CA LYS A 347 -22.74 -27.03 -25.79
C LYS A 347 -23.65 -26.41 -26.85
N LEU A 348 -24.01 -27.19 -27.85
CA LEU A 348 -25.04 -26.85 -28.79
C LEU A 348 -26.38 -27.34 -28.25
N ASN A 349 -27.44 -26.52 -28.33
CA ASN A 349 -28.77 -26.94 -27.94
C ASN A 349 -29.36 -27.96 -28.91
N LEU A 350 -30.48 -28.61 -28.52
CA LEU A 350 -31.10 -29.66 -29.32
C LEU A 350 -31.58 -29.19 -30.70
N ASP A 351 -31.91 -27.90 -30.83
CA ASP A 351 -32.36 -27.31 -32.11
C ASP A 351 -31.19 -26.83 -32.99
N ASN A 352 -29.95 -27.00 -32.53
CA ASN A 352 -28.74 -26.60 -33.20
C ASN A 352 -28.66 -25.10 -33.56
N ASN A 353 -29.32 -24.23 -32.79
CA ASN A 353 -29.38 -22.80 -33.04
C ASN A 353 -28.77 -21.93 -31.95
N ILE A 354 -28.35 -22.52 -30.81
CA ILE A 354 -27.69 -21.82 -29.72
C ILE A 354 -26.44 -22.59 -29.31
N LEU A 355 -25.29 -21.98 -29.50
CA LEU A 355 -24.01 -22.46 -28.97
C LEU A 355 -23.70 -21.71 -27.64
N THR A 356 -23.61 -22.47 -26.55
CA THR A 356 -23.19 -21.95 -25.25
C THR A 356 -21.72 -22.28 -25.05
N VAL A 357 -20.92 -21.31 -24.65
CA VAL A 357 -19.49 -21.44 -24.43
C VAL A 357 -19.18 -21.02 -22.98
N GLY A 358 -18.45 -21.87 -22.27
CA GLY A 358 -17.96 -21.56 -20.94
C GLY A 358 -16.45 -21.35 -20.96
N PHE A 359 -16.00 -20.31 -20.28
CA PHE A 359 -14.60 -19.98 -20.12
C PHE A 359 -14.11 -20.33 -18.71
N ASN A 360 -12.78 -20.50 -18.56
CA ASN A 360 -12.15 -20.73 -17.26
C ASN A 360 -12.12 -19.47 -16.38
N GLU A 361 -12.41 -18.30 -16.96
CA GLU A 361 -12.39 -16.99 -16.30
C GLU A 361 -13.41 -16.03 -16.90
N LYS A 362 -13.62 -14.85 -16.29
CA LYS A 362 -14.46 -13.80 -16.87
C LYS A 362 -13.78 -13.23 -18.11
N VAL A 363 -14.56 -13.07 -19.16
CA VAL A 363 -14.12 -12.48 -20.43
C VAL A 363 -14.91 -11.19 -20.71
N PHE A 364 -14.24 -10.23 -21.32
CA PHE A 364 -14.78 -8.89 -21.59
C PHE A 364 -14.46 -8.48 -23.03
N ALA A 365 -15.31 -7.64 -23.63
CA ALA A 365 -15.11 -7.12 -24.98
C ALA A 365 -13.93 -6.15 -25.12
N ALA A 366 -13.48 -5.55 -24.01
CA ALA A 366 -12.37 -4.59 -24.01
C ALA A 366 -11.25 -5.01 -23.06
N ASN A 367 -10.00 -4.69 -23.39
CA ASN A 367 -8.81 -5.02 -22.61
C ASN A 367 -8.74 -4.39 -21.20
N ASN A 368 -9.62 -3.46 -20.91
CA ASN A 368 -9.72 -2.80 -19.59
C ASN A 368 -10.66 -3.53 -18.60
N GLY A 369 -11.13 -4.73 -18.94
CA GLY A 369 -12.05 -5.51 -18.11
C GLY A 369 -13.49 -4.96 -18.11
N THR A 370 -13.90 -4.24 -19.14
CA THR A 370 -15.25 -3.69 -19.30
C THR A 370 -15.91 -4.13 -20.61
N GLY A 371 -17.22 -4.02 -20.65
CA GLY A 371 -18.05 -4.39 -21.81
C GLY A 371 -18.45 -5.85 -21.79
N ASP A 372 -19.74 -6.09 -22.02
CA ASP A 372 -20.26 -7.44 -22.20
C ASP A 372 -19.85 -7.99 -23.57
N LEU A 373 -19.59 -9.29 -23.65
CA LEU A 373 -19.31 -9.96 -24.91
C LEU A 373 -20.57 -9.98 -25.77
N GLU A 374 -20.40 -9.55 -27.03
CA GLU A 374 -21.44 -9.59 -28.04
C GLU A 374 -21.13 -10.65 -29.11
N LYS A 375 -22.12 -10.98 -29.93
CA LYS A 375 -21.96 -11.95 -31.02
C LYS A 375 -20.80 -11.57 -31.98
N ALA A 376 -20.54 -10.28 -32.14
CA ALA A 376 -19.49 -9.74 -32.99
C ALA A 376 -18.07 -10.01 -32.48
N ASP A 377 -17.90 -10.32 -31.18
CA ASP A 377 -16.61 -10.61 -30.56
C ASP A 377 -16.16 -12.05 -30.83
N PHE A 378 -17.01 -12.86 -31.46
CA PHE A 378 -16.70 -14.25 -31.74
C PHE A 378 -16.55 -14.50 -33.24
N ALA A 379 -15.49 -15.20 -33.63
CA ALA A 379 -15.35 -15.81 -34.94
C ALA A 379 -15.57 -17.32 -34.84
N LEU A 380 -16.66 -17.82 -35.43
CA LEU A 380 -16.92 -19.24 -35.48
C LEU A 380 -16.49 -19.78 -36.84
N SER A 381 -15.66 -20.81 -36.85
CA SER A 381 -15.30 -21.57 -38.07
C SER A 381 -15.68 -23.03 -37.92
N ILE A 382 -16.23 -23.62 -38.98
CA ILE A 382 -16.52 -25.04 -39.05
C ILE A 382 -15.45 -25.69 -39.96
N GLN A 383 -14.69 -26.66 -39.39
CA GLN A 383 -13.69 -27.41 -40.16
C GLN A 383 -14.16 -28.88 -40.28
N GLY A 384 -14.43 -29.28 -41.52
CA GLY A 384 -14.88 -30.64 -41.85
C GLY A 384 -16.38 -30.88 -41.66
N GLY A 385 -16.92 -31.85 -42.36
CA GLY A 385 -18.35 -32.18 -42.31
C GLY A 385 -19.20 -31.39 -43.32
N SER A 386 -20.54 -31.68 -43.35
CA SER A 386 -21.52 -31.08 -44.25
C SER A 386 -22.39 -30.02 -43.57
N ALA A 387 -22.00 -29.54 -42.40
CA ALA A 387 -22.73 -28.50 -41.68
C ALA A 387 -22.43 -27.11 -42.26
N GLU A 388 -23.46 -26.28 -42.44
CA GLU A 388 -23.35 -24.90 -42.87
C GLU A 388 -23.86 -23.99 -41.77
N MET A 389 -23.23 -22.83 -41.57
CA MET A 389 -23.74 -21.81 -40.66
C MET A 389 -24.89 -21.05 -41.32
N ALA A 390 -26.05 -21.02 -40.68
CA ALA A 390 -27.15 -20.13 -41.08
C ALA A 390 -26.75 -18.67 -40.75
N SER A 391 -26.92 -17.76 -41.70
CA SER A 391 -26.60 -16.33 -41.58
C SER A 391 -27.51 -15.58 -40.60
#